data_489804a560613eac93cce659c436224e
#
_entry.id   489804a560613eac93cce659c436224e
#
_cell.length_a   1.000
_cell.length_b   1.000
_cell.length_c   1.000
_cell.angle_alpha   90.00
_cell.angle_beta   90.00
_cell.angle_gamma   90.00
#
_symmetry.space_group_name_H-M   'P 1'
#
loop_
_entity.id
_entity.type
_entity.pdbx_description
1 polymer ?
#
loop_
_entity_poly.entity_id
_entity_poly.type
_entity_poly.pdbx_seq_one_letter_code
_entity_poly.pdbx_strand_id
1 'polypeptide(L)'
;MELKGRGALITGASKGLGAALAAELARAGARVALVARGADELESVAARIRAEGGDAHALAADVADKRAVHGIAGAAAAVVGPIEILVHNASALGPTPLRLLLDTECEDLSRVLETNLVGPFRLTRIIAGAMALHGSGVVVHVSSDAAVAAYPRWGAYGVSKAALDHLNRSWAAELPQLRFFSVDPGEMDTAMHAAAMPDADRTRLAGPQDVARRIARMIADCERIENGARVVVPP
;
A
#
# COMPACT_ATOMS: atom_id res chain seq x y z
N MET A 1 5.15 13.48 -11.85
CA MET A 1 6.61 13.38 -11.58
C MET A 1 7.26 12.34 -12.48
N GLU A 2 8.52 12.49 -12.85
CA GLU A 2 9.27 11.42 -13.53
C GLU A 2 9.61 10.32 -12.52
N LEU A 3 9.36 9.05 -12.89
CA LEU A 3 9.60 7.90 -11.99
C LEU A 3 11.03 7.35 -12.08
N LYS A 4 11.72 7.61 -13.20
CA LYS A 4 13.06 7.09 -13.46
C LYS A 4 14.06 7.55 -12.38
N GLY A 5 14.76 6.58 -11.78
CA GLY A 5 15.75 6.81 -10.73
C GLY A 5 15.18 7.14 -9.34
N ARG A 6 13.84 7.26 -9.19
CA ARG A 6 13.21 7.53 -7.89
C ARG A 6 13.25 6.31 -6.99
N GLY A 7 13.50 6.52 -5.71
CA GLY A 7 13.38 5.48 -4.69
C GLY A 7 11.92 5.29 -4.28
N ALA A 8 11.42 4.06 -4.38
CA ALA A 8 10.06 3.70 -3.98
C ALA A 8 10.07 2.59 -2.92
N LEU A 9 9.21 2.71 -1.91
CA LEU A 9 8.96 1.67 -0.94
C LEU A 9 7.50 1.24 -1.02
N ILE A 10 7.28 -0.07 -1.23
CA ILE A 10 5.94 -0.66 -1.35
C ILE A 10 5.75 -1.71 -0.26
N THR A 11 4.74 -1.55 0.59
CA THR A 11 4.39 -2.53 1.62
C THR A 11 3.38 -3.54 1.10
N GLY A 12 3.41 -4.78 1.61
CA GLY A 12 2.55 -5.86 1.14
C GLY A 12 2.87 -6.31 -0.29
N ALA A 13 4.17 -6.26 -0.68
CA ALA A 13 4.62 -6.43 -2.05
C ALA A 13 4.93 -7.87 -2.47
N SER A 14 4.64 -8.90 -1.64
CA SER A 14 4.91 -10.30 -1.99
C SER A 14 3.86 -10.91 -2.95
N LYS A 15 2.69 -10.30 -3.13
CA LYS A 15 1.62 -10.80 -3.99
C LYS A 15 0.60 -9.74 -4.37
N GLY A 16 -0.35 -10.10 -5.26
CA GLY A 16 -1.49 -9.27 -5.64
C GLY A 16 -1.09 -7.89 -6.16
N LEU A 17 -1.84 -6.87 -5.73
CA LEU A 17 -1.63 -5.48 -6.18
C LEU A 17 -0.22 -4.97 -5.86
N GLY A 18 0.29 -5.24 -4.65
CA GLY A 18 1.61 -4.73 -4.23
C GLY A 18 2.74 -5.25 -5.11
N ALA A 19 2.73 -6.57 -5.43
CA ALA A 19 3.71 -7.17 -6.34
C ALA A 19 3.60 -6.62 -7.77
N ALA A 20 2.35 -6.45 -8.26
CA ALA A 20 2.11 -5.89 -9.59
C ALA A 20 2.55 -4.42 -9.67
N LEU A 21 2.26 -3.61 -8.63
CA LEU A 21 2.65 -2.20 -8.58
C LEU A 21 4.17 -2.03 -8.49
N ALA A 22 4.86 -2.89 -7.72
CA ALA A 22 6.32 -2.90 -7.67
C ALA A 22 6.92 -3.14 -9.06
N ALA A 23 6.38 -4.10 -9.83
CA ALA A 23 6.82 -4.37 -11.20
C ALA A 23 6.56 -3.18 -12.13
N GLU A 24 5.39 -2.53 -12.05
CA GLU A 24 5.08 -1.37 -12.90
C GLU A 24 5.97 -0.16 -12.58
N LEU A 25 6.22 0.13 -11.30
CA LEU A 25 7.12 1.22 -10.91
C LEU A 25 8.57 0.93 -11.34
N ALA A 26 9.05 -0.30 -11.17
CA ALA A 26 10.38 -0.71 -11.64
C ALA A 26 10.49 -0.62 -13.17
N ARG A 27 9.46 -1.04 -13.92
CA ARG A 27 9.40 -0.91 -15.38
C ARG A 27 9.45 0.55 -15.84
N ALA A 28 8.88 1.46 -15.04
CA ALA A 28 8.98 2.90 -15.26
C ALA A 28 10.33 3.50 -14.82
N GLY A 29 11.28 2.67 -14.37
CA GLY A 29 12.65 3.03 -14.01
C GLY A 29 12.83 3.47 -12.56
N ALA A 30 11.85 3.28 -11.68
CA ALA A 30 12.03 3.48 -10.24
C ALA A 30 12.88 2.35 -9.63
N ARG A 31 13.62 2.66 -8.57
CA ARG A 31 14.29 1.67 -7.71
C ARG A 31 13.32 1.28 -6.61
N VAL A 32 12.96 0.00 -6.50
CA VAL A 32 11.87 -0.41 -5.62
C VAL A 32 12.35 -1.28 -4.46
N ALA A 33 12.04 -0.87 -3.24
CA ALA A 33 12.15 -1.65 -2.02
C ALA A 33 10.78 -2.30 -1.73
N LEU A 34 10.76 -3.62 -1.71
CA LEU A 34 9.57 -4.43 -1.47
C LEU A 34 9.55 -4.88 0.00
N VAL A 35 8.46 -4.63 0.71
CA VAL A 35 8.30 -5.03 2.12
C VAL A 35 7.13 -6.00 2.27
N ALA A 36 7.38 -7.16 2.86
CA ALA A 36 6.36 -8.12 3.30
C ALA A 36 6.96 -9.09 4.33
N ARG A 37 6.12 -9.89 4.99
CA ARG A 37 6.55 -10.83 6.03
C ARG A 37 7.22 -12.08 5.47
N GLY A 38 6.71 -12.62 4.37
CA GLY A 38 7.22 -13.84 3.73
C GLY A 38 8.47 -13.55 2.90
N ALA A 39 9.65 -13.95 3.36
CA ALA A 39 10.91 -13.67 2.70
C ALA A 39 11.01 -14.32 1.32
N ASP A 40 10.69 -15.59 1.20
CA ASP A 40 10.85 -16.36 -0.05
C ASP A 40 9.91 -15.86 -1.16
N GLU A 41 8.64 -15.62 -0.83
CA GLU A 41 7.67 -15.06 -1.78
C GLU A 41 8.09 -13.65 -2.23
N LEU A 42 8.60 -12.83 -1.30
CA LEU A 42 9.04 -11.47 -1.57
C LEU A 42 10.27 -11.45 -2.46
N GLU A 43 11.26 -12.31 -2.18
CA GLU A 43 12.46 -12.46 -2.99
C GLU A 43 12.12 -12.99 -4.39
N SER A 44 11.19 -13.90 -4.51
CA SER A 44 10.71 -14.38 -5.83
C SER A 44 10.16 -13.23 -6.68
N VAL A 45 9.41 -12.29 -6.08
CA VAL A 45 8.91 -11.09 -6.77
C VAL A 45 10.07 -10.18 -7.18
N ALA A 46 11.00 -9.90 -6.27
CA ALA A 46 12.16 -9.05 -6.54
C ALA A 46 13.05 -9.64 -7.65
N ALA A 47 13.32 -10.95 -7.60
CA ALA A 47 14.11 -11.66 -8.61
C ALA A 47 13.47 -11.58 -10.00
N ARG A 48 12.14 -11.74 -10.10
CA ARG A 48 11.41 -11.59 -11.36
C ARG A 48 11.55 -10.18 -11.93
N ILE A 49 11.38 -9.15 -11.09
CA ILE A 49 11.54 -7.75 -11.52
C ILE A 49 12.97 -7.50 -12.02
N ARG A 50 13.99 -8.01 -11.33
CA ARG A 50 15.39 -7.89 -11.76
C ARG A 50 15.65 -8.63 -13.07
N ALA A 51 15.06 -9.81 -13.27
CA ALA A 51 15.17 -10.55 -14.52
C ALA A 51 14.56 -9.82 -15.72
N GLU A 52 13.55 -8.94 -15.46
CA GLU A 52 12.94 -8.05 -16.45
C GLU A 52 13.73 -6.73 -16.63
N GLY A 53 14.90 -6.58 -15.99
CA GLY A 53 15.76 -5.40 -16.07
C GLY A 53 15.41 -4.27 -15.09
N GLY A 54 14.50 -4.49 -14.15
CA GLY A 54 14.15 -3.54 -13.09
C GLY A 54 15.13 -3.58 -11.91
N ASP A 55 15.11 -2.54 -11.08
CA ASP A 55 15.88 -2.45 -9.84
C ASP A 55 14.96 -2.72 -8.64
N ALA A 56 15.10 -3.89 -8.00
CA ALA A 56 14.18 -4.35 -6.96
C ALA A 56 14.90 -5.09 -5.83
N HIS A 57 14.54 -4.76 -4.58
CA HIS A 57 15.14 -5.28 -3.35
C HIS A 57 14.07 -5.77 -2.38
N ALA A 58 14.21 -7.00 -1.89
CA ALA A 58 13.30 -7.61 -0.93
C ALA A 58 13.75 -7.30 0.51
N LEU A 59 12.82 -6.82 1.34
CA LEU A 59 13.03 -6.50 2.74
C LEU A 59 11.97 -7.23 3.57
N ALA A 60 12.30 -8.39 4.11
CA ALA A 60 11.37 -9.18 4.93
C ALA A 60 11.13 -8.49 6.28
N ALA A 61 9.91 -7.95 6.48
CA ALA A 61 9.53 -7.28 7.72
C ALA A 61 8.01 -7.23 7.89
N ASP A 62 7.55 -7.08 9.14
CA ASP A 62 6.15 -6.82 9.46
C ASP A 62 5.95 -5.32 9.75
N VAL A 63 5.09 -4.67 8.97
CA VAL A 63 4.74 -3.25 9.17
C VAL A 63 3.98 -3.00 10.47
N ALA A 64 3.35 -4.02 11.05
CA ALA A 64 2.69 -3.96 12.34
C ALA A 64 3.68 -3.97 13.54
N ASP A 65 4.89 -4.51 13.36
CA ASP A 65 5.90 -4.48 14.43
C ASP A 65 6.51 -3.08 14.57
N LYS A 66 6.18 -2.40 15.68
CA LYS A 66 6.72 -1.07 15.98
C LYS A 66 8.26 -1.01 16.03
N ARG A 67 8.93 -2.13 16.35
CA ARG A 67 10.39 -2.20 16.43
C ARG A 67 11.04 -2.30 15.04
N ALA A 68 10.31 -2.82 14.04
CA ALA A 68 10.82 -2.98 12.70
C ALA A 68 10.82 -1.67 11.88
N VAL A 69 10.01 -0.67 12.25
CA VAL A 69 9.70 0.50 11.40
C VAL A 69 10.95 1.29 11.01
N HIS A 70 11.85 1.58 11.97
CA HIS A 70 13.11 2.28 11.68
C HIS A 70 14.05 1.43 10.80
N GLY A 71 14.08 0.12 11.06
CA GLY A 71 14.84 -0.83 10.24
C GLY A 71 14.35 -0.88 8.79
N ILE A 72 13.01 -0.90 8.59
CA ILE A 72 12.39 -0.87 7.26
C ILE A 72 12.82 0.39 6.51
N ALA A 73 12.64 1.57 7.11
CA ALA A 73 12.97 2.84 6.47
C ALA A 73 14.46 2.97 6.15
N GLY A 74 15.34 2.60 7.10
CA GLY A 74 16.79 2.64 6.91
C GLY A 74 17.28 1.65 5.85
N ALA A 75 16.83 0.39 5.91
CA ALA A 75 17.20 -0.63 4.92
C ALA A 75 16.70 -0.28 3.52
N ALA A 76 15.48 0.25 3.40
CA ALA A 76 14.97 0.71 2.12
C ALA A 76 15.81 1.85 1.56
N ALA A 77 16.10 2.88 2.37
CA ALA A 77 16.96 4.00 1.93
C ALA A 77 18.37 3.55 1.56
N ALA A 78 18.92 2.53 2.19
CA ALA A 78 20.23 1.99 1.87
C ALA A 78 20.31 1.35 0.47
N VAL A 79 19.20 0.74 0.00
CA VAL A 79 19.17 0.02 -1.28
C VAL A 79 18.59 0.86 -2.43
N VAL A 80 17.60 1.74 -2.17
CA VAL A 80 16.99 2.55 -3.23
C VAL A 80 17.37 4.03 -3.18
N GLY A 81 18.19 4.45 -2.22
CA GLY A 81 18.51 5.85 -1.95
C GLY A 81 17.33 6.58 -1.27
N PRO A 82 17.23 7.89 -1.40
CA PRO A 82 16.12 8.64 -0.84
C PRO A 82 14.77 8.04 -1.28
N ILE A 83 13.88 7.80 -0.31
CA ILE A 83 12.55 7.30 -0.61
C ILE A 83 11.68 8.50 -0.99
N GLU A 84 11.24 8.55 -2.24
CA GLU A 84 10.43 9.64 -2.79
C GLU A 84 9.00 9.18 -3.09
N ILE A 85 8.77 7.86 -3.10
CA ILE A 85 7.45 7.24 -3.29
C ILE A 85 7.25 6.21 -2.18
N LEU A 86 6.20 6.40 -1.38
CA LEU A 86 5.80 5.46 -0.33
C LEU A 86 4.40 4.93 -0.63
N VAL A 87 4.26 3.60 -0.77
CA VAL A 87 2.96 2.97 -1.01
C VAL A 87 2.59 2.06 0.16
N HIS A 88 1.56 2.45 0.88
CA HIS A 88 0.93 1.64 1.91
C HIS A 88 -0.12 0.72 1.28
N ASN A 89 0.32 -0.48 0.90
CA ASN A 89 -0.54 -1.51 0.32
C ASN A 89 -0.71 -2.73 1.25
N ALA A 90 0.19 -2.94 2.22
CA ALA A 90 0.01 -3.98 3.23
C ALA A 90 -1.34 -3.85 3.93
N SER A 91 -2.09 -4.94 4.01
CA SER A 91 -3.44 -4.93 4.59
C SER A 91 -3.80 -6.27 5.20
N ALA A 92 -4.66 -6.24 6.22
CA ALA A 92 -5.27 -7.39 6.88
C ALA A 92 -6.79 -7.23 6.90
N LEU A 93 -7.51 -8.31 6.61
CA LEU A 93 -8.98 -8.39 6.72
C LEU A 93 -9.44 -8.67 8.15
N GLY A 94 -8.57 -9.29 8.94
CA GLY A 94 -8.93 -10.02 10.15
C GLY A 94 -9.16 -11.51 9.84
N PRO A 95 -9.79 -12.26 10.77
CA PRO A 95 -10.12 -13.66 10.56
C PRO A 95 -11.09 -13.87 9.40
N THR A 96 -10.87 -14.92 8.62
CA THR A 96 -11.77 -15.36 7.55
C THR A 96 -12.31 -16.76 7.90
N PRO A 97 -13.61 -17.03 7.63
CA PRO A 97 -14.60 -16.14 7.03
C PRO A 97 -14.85 -14.89 7.87
N LEU A 98 -15.17 -13.78 7.19
CA LEU A 98 -15.40 -12.48 7.85
C LEU A 98 -16.54 -12.57 8.87
N ARG A 99 -16.37 -11.93 10.03
CA ARG A 99 -17.30 -11.99 11.17
C ARG A 99 -18.16 -10.74 11.28
N LEU A 100 -19.35 -10.88 11.89
CA LEU A 100 -20.13 -9.71 12.32
C LEU A 100 -19.37 -8.96 13.44
N LEU A 101 -19.65 -7.67 13.61
CA LEU A 101 -19.00 -6.88 14.67
C LEU A 101 -19.25 -7.45 16.08
N LEU A 102 -20.42 -8.03 16.31
CA LEU A 102 -20.73 -8.69 17.60
C LEU A 102 -19.88 -9.94 17.87
N ASP A 103 -19.37 -10.59 16.79
CA ASP A 103 -18.56 -11.81 16.86
C ASP A 103 -17.06 -11.51 16.64
N THR A 104 -16.70 -10.22 16.55
CA THR A 104 -15.32 -9.78 16.33
C THR A 104 -14.62 -9.54 17.67
N GLU A 105 -13.56 -10.28 17.96
CA GLU A 105 -12.76 -10.08 19.15
C GLU A 105 -12.00 -8.74 19.09
N CYS A 106 -11.83 -8.08 20.25
CA CYS A 106 -11.08 -6.83 20.33
C CYS A 106 -9.64 -6.98 19.82
N GLU A 107 -9.04 -8.14 20.04
CA GLU A 107 -7.70 -8.48 19.57
C GLU A 107 -7.62 -8.59 18.06
N ASP A 108 -8.67 -9.09 17.40
CA ASP A 108 -8.75 -9.18 15.95
C ASP A 108 -8.87 -7.76 15.34
N LEU A 109 -9.75 -6.93 15.90
CA LEU A 109 -9.85 -5.52 15.51
C LEU A 109 -8.51 -4.80 15.70
N SER A 110 -7.86 -5.00 16.86
CA SER A 110 -6.55 -4.39 17.15
C SER A 110 -5.49 -4.80 16.13
N ARG A 111 -5.41 -6.08 15.75
CA ARG A 111 -4.47 -6.57 14.73
C ARG A 111 -4.74 -5.98 13.35
N VAL A 112 -6.00 -5.83 12.96
CA VAL A 112 -6.37 -5.15 11.71
C VAL A 112 -5.92 -3.70 11.74
N LEU A 113 -6.18 -2.97 12.81
CA LEU A 113 -5.76 -1.57 12.97
C LEU A 113 -4.24 -1.43 13.01
N GLU A 114 -3.51 -2.33 13.68
CA GLU A 114 -2.04 -2.30 13.69
C GLU A 114 -1.46 -2.41 12.27
N THR A 115 -2.01 -3.29 11.44
CA THR A 115 -1.53 -3.48 10.07
C THR A 115 -1.98 -2.36 9.14
N ASN A 116 -3.27 -1.99 9.19
CA ASN A 116 -3.90 -1.14 8.16
C ASN A 116 -3.79 0.36 8.47
N LEU A 117 -3.55 0.74 9.72
CA LEU A 117 -3.55 2.14 10.16
C LEU A 117 -2.27 2.52 10.92
N VAL A 118 -1.96 1.81 11.99
CA VAL A 118 -0.86 2.21 12.90
C VAL A 118 0.51 1.97 12.25
N GLY A 119 0.68 0.87 11.51
CA GLY A 119 1.87 0.59 10.71
C GLY A 119 2.14 1.67 9.66
N PRO A 120 1.16 1.96 8.78
CA PRO A 120 1.23 3.10 7.87
C PRO A 120 1.55 4.44 8.55
N PHE A 121 0.89 4.76 9.67
CA PHE A 121 1.19 5.97 10.43
C PHE A 121 2.66 6.04 10.87
N ARG A 122 3.16 4.96 11.49
CA ARG A 122 4.56 4.91 11.97
C ARG A 122 5.57 5.08 10.84
N LEU A 123 5.35 4.39 9.71
CA LEU A 123 6.27 4.40 8.58
C LEU A 123 6.22 5.75 7.85
N THR A 124 5.01 6.31 7.65
CA THR A 124 4.83 7.66 7.07
C THR A 124 5.54 8.71 7.91
N ARG A 125 5.42 8.67 9.23
CA ARG A 125 6.05 9.63 10.13
C ARG A 125 7.57 9.73 9.93
N ILE A 126 8.23 8.61 9.66
CA ILE A 126 9.68 8.57 9.43
C ILE A 126 10.00 9.03 8.02
N ILE A 127 9.35 8.44 7.01
CA ILE A 127 9.69 8.65 5.60
C ILE A 127 9.22 10.04 5.13
N ALA A 128 7.99 10.45 5.46
CA ALA A 128 7.50 11.78 5.11
C ALA A 128 8.27 12.90 5.81
N GLY A 129 8.81 12.64 7.01
CA GLY A 129 9.74 13.56 7.66
C GLY A 129 11.00 13.80 6.82
N ALA A 130 11.61 12.75 6.26
CA ALA A 130 12.75 12.87 5.34
C ALA A 130 12.35 13.51 4.01
N MET A 131 11.20 13.12 3.42
CA MET A 131 10.67 13.74 2.20
C MET A 131 10.45 15.25 2.38
N ALA A 132 9.93 15.68 3.52
CA ALA A 132 9.67 17.08 3.82
C ALA A 132 10.96 17.93 3.87
N LEU A 133 12.06 17.36 4.36
CA LEU A 133 13.38 18.01 4.33
C LEU A 133 13.91 18.17 2.90
N HIS A 134 13.57 17.27 2.00
CA HIS A 134 13.91 17.36 0.57
C HIS A 134 12.90 18.20 -0.24
N GLY A 135 11.78 18.57 0.36
CA GLY A 135 10.74 19.40 -0.25
C GLY A 135 9.86 18.69 -1.27
N SER A 136 9.95 17.38 -1.40
CA SER A 136 9.15 16.59 -2.36
C SER A 136 8.99 15.13 -1.93
N GLY A 137 7.86 14.52 -2.31
CA GLY A 137 7.56 13.11 -2.08
C GLY A 137 6.08 12.81 -2.27
N VAL A 138 5.79 11.55 -2.54
CA VAL A 138 4.43 11.04 -2.76
C VAL A 138 4.15 9.89 -1.80
N VAL A 139 3.06 9.97 -1.06
CA VAL A 139 2.56 8.90 -0.19
C VAL A 139 1.19 8.45 -0.69
N VAL A 140 1.08 7.17 -0.99
CA VAL A 140 -0.15 6.54 -1.48
C VAL A 140 -0.68 5.55 -0.45
N HIS A 141 -1.94 5.70 -0.09
CA HIS A 141 -2.64 4.75 0.77
C HIS A 141 -3.63 3.93 -0.06
N VAL A 142 -3.46 2.60 -0.08
CA VAL A 142 -4.46 1.72 -0.72
C VAL A 142 -5.67 1.59 0.19
N SER A 143 -6.77 2.19 -0.23
CA SER A 143 -8.07 2.21 0.44
C SER A 143 -8.99 1.10 -0.09
N SER A 144 -10.28 1.27 0.06
CA SER A 144 -11.34 0.38 -0.40
C SER A 144 -12.68 1.12 -0.40
N ASP A 145 -13.64 0.64 -1.15
CA ASP A 145 -15.05 1.05 -1.07
C ASP A 145 -15.63 0.83 0.34
N ALA A 146 -15.16 -0.20 1.07
CA ALA A 146 -15.51 -0.44 2.47
C ALA A 146 -15.11 0.72 3.43
N ALA A 147 -14.29 1.68 2.99
CA ALA A 147 -13.99 2.89 3.74
C ALA A 147 -15.16 3.89 3.76
N VAL A 148 -16.05 3.83 2.77
CA VAL A 148 -17.17 4.76 2.58
C VAL A 148 -18.54 4.09 2.64
N ALA A 149 -18.62 2.80 2.30
CA ALA A 149 -19.84 2.01 2.38
C ALA A 149 -19.73 0.97 3.50
N ALA A 150 -20.83 0.78 4.24
CA ALA A 150 -20.88 -0.22 5.30
C ALA A 150 -21.48 -1.52 4.77
N TYR A 151 -20.69 -2.57 4.83
CA TYR A 151 -21.12 -3.93 4.45
C TYR A 151 -21.15 -4.83 5.69
N PRO A 152 -22.16 -5.70 5.85
CA PRO A 152 -22.15 -6.70 6.90
C PRO A 152 -20.87 -7.55 6.88
N ARG A 153 -20.28 -7.79 8.04
CA ARG A 153 -19.04 -8.54 8.26
C ARG A 153 -17.73 -7.82 7.88
N TRP A 154 -17.79 -6.68 7.22
CA TRP A 154 -16.61 -5.89 6.84
C TRP A 154 -16.22 -4.83 7.88
N GLY A 155 -16.86 -4.84 9.07
CA GLY A 155 -16.75 -3.74 10.03
C GLY A 155 -15.32 -3.44 10.47
N ALA A 156 -14.54 -4.43 10.90
CA ALA A 156 -13.15 -4.22 11.33
C ALA A 156 -12.27 -3.66 10.20
N TYR A 157 -12.39 -4.24 9.01
CA TYR A 157 -11.65 -3.79 7.83
C TYR A 157 -12.10 -2.38 7.39
N GLY A 158 -13.42 -2.16 7.24
CA GLY A 158 -13.98 -0.89 6.81
C GLY A 158 -13.59 0.27 7.72
N VAL A 159 -13.69 0.09 9.04
CA VAL A 159 -13.23 1.08 10.03
C VAL A 159 -11.75 1.41 9.84
N SER A 160 -10.90 0.40 9.61
CA SER A 160 -9.47 0.63 9.40
C SER A 160 -9.18 1.43 8.13
N LYS A 161 -9.91 1.18 7.04
CA LYS A 161 -9.76 1.90 5.78
C LYS A 161 -10.34 3.32 5.83
N ALA A 162 -11.47 3.50 6.50
CA ALA A 162 -12.03 4.84 6.76
C ALA A 162 -11.08 5.71 7.59
N ALA A 163 -10.48 5.13 8.63
CA ALA A 163 -9.48 5.80 9.45
C ALA A 163 -8.20 6.13 8.64
N LEU A 164 -7.76 5.22 7.75
CA LEU A 164 -6.62 5.44 6.87
C LEU A 164 -6.89 6.60 5.88
N ASP A 165 -8.09 6.68 5.31
CA ASP A 165 -8.48 7.79 4.43
C ASP A 165 -8.55 9.12 5.17
N HIS A 166 -8.98 9.12 6.44
CA HIS A 166 -8.93 10.33 7.26
C HIS A 166 -7.49 10.73 7.58
N LEU A 167 -6.64 9.76 7.94
CA LEU A 167 -5.21 9.97 8.20
C LEU A 167 -4.49 10.55 6.97
N ASN A 168 -4.83 10.08 5.77
CA ASN A 168 -4.32 10.62 4.51
C ASN A 168 -4.60 12.13 4.37
N ARG A 169 -5.85 12.56 4.65
CA ARG A 169 -6.24 13.98 4.64
C ARG A 169 -5.49 14.81 5.68
N SER A 170 -5.30 14.24 6.87
CA SER A 170 -4.56 14.90 7.95
C SER A 170 -3.10 15.15 7.57
N TRP A 171 -2.42 14.13 7.01
CA TRP A 171 -1.06 14.28 6.50
C TRP A 171 -0.95 15.33 5.40
N ALA A 172 -1.89 15.35 4.46
CA ALA A 172 -1.92 16.33 3.38
C ALA A 172 -2.08 17.77 3.90
N ALA A 173 -2.88 17.96 4.95
CA ALA A 173 -3.07 19.26 5.59
C ALA A 173 -1.83 19.72 6.38
N GLU A 174 -1.14 18.79 7.05
CA GLU A 174 0.05 19.10 7.87
C GLU A 174 1.34 19.24 7.05
N LEU A 175 1.44 18.55 5.90
CA LEU A 175 2.62 18.54 5.02
C LEU A 175 2.25 18.94 3.58
N PRO A 176 1.79 20.18 3.34
CA PRO A 176 1.26 20.59 2.03
C PRO A 176 2.31 20.57 0.90
N GLN A 177 3.60 20.54 1.23
CA GLN A 177 4.71 20.40 0.26
C GLN A 177 4.87 18.98 -0.28
N LEU A 178 4.25 17.99 0.34
CA LEU A 178 4.22 16.60 -0.12
C LEU A 178 2.88 16.27 -0.76
N ARG A 179 2.83 15.17 -1.51
CA ARG A 179 1.59 14.68 -2.11
C ARG A 179 1.10 13.44 -1.36
N PHE A 180 -0.13 13.51 -0.89
CA PHE A 180 -0.83 12.41 -0.23
C PHE A 180 -2.13 12.13 -0.97
N PHE A 181 -2.40 10.87 -1.30
CA PHE A 181 -3.72 10.48 -1.78
C PHE A 181 -4.02 9.03 -1.44
N SER A 182 -5.30 8.74 -1.26
CA SER A 182 -5.80 7.37 -1.12
C SER A 182 -6.33 6.87 -2.45
N VAL A 183 -6.06 5.59 -2.77
CA VAL A 183 -6.62 4.95 -3.96
C VAL A 183 -7.53 3.80 -3.55
N ASP A 184 -8.73 3.79 -4.08
CA ASP A 184 -9.60 2.62 -4.07
C ASP A 184 -9.37 1.84 -5.37
N PRO A 185 -8.78 0.66 -5.29
CA PRO A 185 -8.44 -0.14 -6.47
C PRO A 185 -9.63 -0.86 -7.10
N GLY A 186 -10.79 -0.84 -6.44
CA GLY A 186 -11.93 -1.68 -6.78
C GLY A 186 -11.70 -3.16 -6.46
N GLU A 187 -12.61 -4.00 -6.93
CA GLU A 187 -12.51 -5.45 -6.75
C GLU A 187 -11.49 -6.06 -7.72
N MET A 188 -10.57 -6.84 -7.16
CA MET A 188 -9.48 -7.45 -7.93
C MET A 188 -9.39 -8.96 -7.69
N ASP A 189 -8.99 -9.70 -8.71
CA ASP A 189 -8.68 -11.14 -8.58
C ASP A 189 -7.38 -11.34 -7.79
N THR A 190 -7.51 -11.38 -6.47
CA THR A 190 -6.42 -11.57 -5.52
C THR A 190 -6.75 -12.62 -4.47
N ALA A 191 -5.73 -13.19 -3.82
CA ALA A 191 -5.92 -14.10 -2.71
C ALA A 191 -6.68 -13.47 -1.53
N MET A 192 -6.52 -12.16 -1.31
CA MET A 192 -7.27 -11.42 -0.27
C MET A 192 -8.76 -11.36 -0.61
N HIS A 193 -9.11 -11.06 -1.86
CA HIS A 193 -10.51 -11.03 -2.30
C HIS A 193 -11.14 -12.43 -2.21
N ALA A 194 -10.44 -13.47 -2.69
CA ALA A 194 -10.92 -14.85 -2.61
C ALA A 194 -11.12 -15.31 -1.14
N ALA A 195 -10.29 -14.88 -0.21
CA ALA A 195 -10.47 -15.19 1.22
C ALA A 195 -11.67 -14.47 1.85
N ALA A 196 -11.98 -13.25 1.39
CA ALA A 196 -13.11 -12.46 1.87
C ALA A 196 -14.44 -12.90 1.24
N MET A 197 -14.42 -13.24 -0.04
CA MET A 197 -15.58 -13.53 -0.88
C MET A 197 -15.33 -14.79 -1.73
N PRO A 198 -15.34 -15.99 -1.11
CA PRO A 198 -15.00 -17.25 -1.80
C PRO A 198 -15.97 -17.60 -2.94
N ASP A 199 -17.21 -17.12 -2.87
CA ASP A 199 -18.27 -17.40 -3.85
C ASP A 199 -18.34 -16.35 -4.97
N ALA A 200 -17.43 -15.36 -5.00
CA ALA A 200 -17.42 -14.32 -6.02
C ALA A 200 -17.05 -14.87 -7.40
N ASP A 201 -17.72 -14.36 -8.43
CA ASP A 201 -17.37 -14.65 -9.82
C ASP A 201 -16.05 -13.95 -10.20
N ARG A 202 -14.95 -14.70 -10.15
CA ARG A 202 -13.60 -14.17 -10.41
C ARG A 202 -13.41 -13.67 -11.85
N THR A 203 -14.23 -14.10 -12.80
CA THR A 203 -14.14 -13.64 -14.19
C THR A 203 -14.54 -12.18 -14.37
N ARG A 204 -15.25 -11.61 -13.39
CA ARG A 204 -15.68 -10.21 -13.37
C ARG A 204 -14.71 -9.30 -12.63
N LEU A 205 -13.69 -9.85 -11.98
CA LEU A 205 -12.73 -9.09 -11.20
C LEU A 205 -11.61 -8.54 -12.09
N ALA A 206 -11.15 -7.32 -11.77
CA ALA A 206 -10.01 -6.73 -12.46
C ALA A 206 -8.71 -7.48 -12.18
N GLY A 207 -7.84 -7.60 -13.17
CA GLY A 207 -6.49 -8.12 -12.95
C GLY A 207 -5.66 -7.12 -12.14
N PRO A 208 -4.92 -7.57 -11.10
CA PRO A 208 -4.11 -6.66 -10.28
C PRO A 208 -3.02 -5.93 -11.10
N GLN A 209 -2.58 -6.48 -12.24
CA GLN A 209 -1.62 -5.85 -13.14
C GLN A 209 -2.20 -4.61 -13.85
N ASP A 210 -3.46 -4.67 -14.27
CA ASP A 210 -4.12 -3.55 -14.95
C ASP A 210 -4.38 -2.42 -13.97
N VAL A 211 -4.84 -2.74 -12.76
CA VAL A 211 -5.02 -1.77 -11.67
C VAL A 211 -3.68 -1.14 -11.27
N ALA A 212 -2.64 -1.94 -11.12
CA ALA A 212 -1.29 -1.46 -10.80
C ALA A 212 -0.75 -0.47 -11.84
N ARG A 213 -0.95 -0.76 -13.14
CA ARG A 213 -0.55 0.15 -14.23
C ARG A 213 -1.23 1.51 -14.13
N ARG A 214 -2.51 1.53 -13.77
CA ARG A 214 -3.26 2.78 -13.56
C ARG A 214 -2.77 3.54 -12.34
N ILE A 215 -2.54 2.85 -11.22
CA ILE A 215 -1.99 3.47 -10.00
C ILE A 215 -0.57 4.03 -10.26
N ALA A 216 0.28 3.33 -11.00
CA ALA A 216 1.61 3.84 -11.36
C ALA A 216 1.53 5.13 -12.20
N ARG A 217 0.56 5.24 -13.11
CA ARG A 217 0.27 6.49 -13.85
C ARG A 217 -0.23 7.59 -12.91
N MET A 218 -1.12 7.27 -11.97
CA MET A 218 -1.59 8.24 -10.96
C MET A 218 -0.42 8.78 -10.12
N ILE A 219 0.54 7.94 -9.73
CA ILE A 219 1.75 8.37 -9.03
C ILE A 219 2.58 9.30 -9.92
N ALA A 220 2.78 8.97 -11.18
CA ALA A 220 3.48 9.82 -12.13
C ALA A 220 2.78 11.18 -12.33
N ASP A 221 1.46 11.17 -12.35
CA ASP A 221 0.60 12.37 -12.55
C ASP A 221 0.08 12.97 -11.22
N CYS A 222 0.73 12.69 -10.09
CA CYS A 222 0.24 13.05 -8.75
C CYS A 222 -0.06 14.55 -8.56
N GLU A 223 0.57 15.42 -9.35
CA GLU A 223 0.30 16.86 -9.33
C GLU A 223 -1.12 17.23 -9.80
N ARG A 224 -1.78 16.35 -10.55
CA ARG A 224 -3.15 16.52 -11.04
C ARG A 224 -4.19 16.01 -10.04
N ILE A 225 -3.77 15.34 -8.98
CA ILE A 225 -4.63 14.82 -7.93
C ILE A 225 -4.66 15.85 -6.80
N GLU A 226 -5.85 16.21 -6.35
CA GLU A 226 -6.01 17.07 -5.18
C GLU A 226 -5.31 16.44 -3.97
N ASN A 227 -4.52 17.22 -3.24
CA ASN A 227 -3.77 16.72 -2.09
C ASN A 227 -4.73 16.27 -0.98
N GLY A 228 -4.55 15.05 -0.50
CA GLY A 228 -5.45 14.43 0.47
C GLY A 228 -6.68 13.73 -0.13
N ALA A 229 -6.87 13.77 -1.45
CA ALA A 229 -8.02 13.14 -2.09
C ALA A 229 -8.05 11.63 -1.92
N ARG A 230 -9.28 11.07 -1.91
CA ARG A 230 -9.54 9.66 -2.16
C ARG A 230 -10.03 9.51 -3.59
N VAL A 231 -9.34 8.69 -4.37
CA VAL A 231 -9.63 8.48 -5.80
C VAL A 231 -9.96 7.02 -6.04
N VAL A 232 -11.05 6.76 -6.74
CA VAL A 232 -11.35 5.42 -7.25
C VAL A 232 -10.56 5.21 -8.54
N VAL A 233 -9.84 4.09 -8.64
CA VAL A 233 -9.13 3.75 -9.88
C VAL A 233 -10.15 3.51 -10.97
N PRO A 234 -10.10 4.22 -12.10
CA PRO A 234 -11.07 4.04 -13.16
C PRO A 234 -11.02 2.62 -13.73
N PRO A 235 -12.17 2.05 -14.20
CA PRO A 235 -12.26 0.71 -14.74
C PRO A 235 -11.44 0.49 -16.01
#